data_4a396f8f4159c64e93369965cc0c854c
#
_entry.id   4a396f8f4159c64e93369965cc0c854c
#
_cell.length_a   1.000
_cell.length_b   1.000
_cell.length_c   1.000
_cell.angle_alpha   90.00
_cell.angle_beta   90.00
_cell.angle_gamma   90.00
#
_symmetry.space_group_name_H-M   'P 1'
#
loop_
_entity.id
_entity.type
_entity.pdbx_description
1 polymer ?
#
loop_
_entity_poly.entity_id
_entity_poly.type
_entity_poly.pdbx_seq_one_letter_code
_entity_poly.pdbx_strand_id
1 'polypeptide(L)'
;MALLSRVADRMYWAARYVERAEDSARVLRAYGDVLADLPTSSTRWSPLVTISGSGVKLPPVAGSDEAQVAQFLIADRDHPNSILNTVENSRENLRTCREVLPREGWQTINDLSIYVRGAAVTSVERRRRDRFLGRVIDESRRLDGVLQSTMTRDEVFEMWRLGRYIERADMTTRVLGVRAASLLALPPGANDEFAEVQWMGVLRSLSALQMYQRATRGHIDGPSVVRFLLFDHRFPRSVAGCLAEMRTSILRLPEYSTVLGAVEAADRQLRRSRPAADDGVALDTAMDEVQLALARLNGVMHEQYVVH
;
A
#
# COMPACT_ATOMS: atom_id res chain seq x y z
N MET A 1 -10.81 -18.00 -24.00
CA MET A 1 -10.73 -16.73 -24.77
C MET A 1 -9.49 -16.02 -24.29
N ALA A 2 -8.59 -15.61 -25.16
CA ALA A 2 -7.41 -14.86 -24.73
C ALA A 2 -7.86 -13.53 -24.11
N LEU A 3 -7.29 -13.20 -22.95
CA LEU A 3 -7.54 -11.91 -22.29
C LEU A 3 -7.07 -10.79 -23.22
N LEU A 4 -7.96 -9.82 -23.48
CA LEU A 4 -7.56 -8.63 -24.23
C LEU A 4 -6.58 -7.83 -23.37
N SER A 5 -5.38 -7.57 -23.87
CA SER A 5 -4.29 -6.84 -23.15
C SER A 5 -4.80 -5.56 -22.47
N ARG A 6 -5.71 -4.83 -23.15
CA ARG A 6 -6.33 -3.62 -22.61
C ARG A 6 -7.18 -3.87 -21.36
N VAL A 7 -7.94 -4.99 -21.31
CA VAL A 7 -8.76 -5.34 -20.13
C VAL A 7 -7.85 -5.75 -18.97
N ALA A 8 -6.81 -6.54 -19.25
CA ALA A 8 -5.78 -6.91 -18.29
C ALA A 8 -5.14 -5.67 -17.63
N ASP A 9 -4.68 -4.74 -18.46
CA ASP A 9 -4.08 -3.47 -18.01
C ASP A 9 -5.05 -2.68 -17.13
N ARG A 10 -6.29 -2.47 -17.58
CA ARG A 10 -7.27 -1.69 -16.84
C ARG A 10 -7.62 -2.31 -15.48
N MET A 11 -7.81 -3.62 -15.42
CA MET A 11 -8.10 -4.31 -14.17
C MET A 11 -6.92 -4.28 -13.20
N TYR A 12 -5.71 -4.51 -13.71
CA TYR A 12 -4.49 -4.45 -12.91
C TYR A 12 -4.26 -3.06 -12.30
N TRP A 13 -4.32 -1.99 -13.10
CA TRP A 13 -4.13 -0.63 -12.62
C TRP A 13 -5.28 -0.15 -11.74
N ALA A 14 -6.53 -0.51 -12.03
CA ALA A 14 -7.66 -0.19 -11.16
C ALA A 14 -7.46 -0.77 -9.77
N ALA A 15 -7.03 -2.02 -9.68
CA ALA A 15 -6.75 -2.69 -8.42
C ALA A 15 -5.61 -2.01 -7.64
N ARG A 16 -4.53 -1.63 -8.32
CA ARG A 16 -3.44 -0.87 -7.72
C ARG A 16 -3.91 0.47 -7.16
N TYR A 17 -4.71 1.21 -7.92
CA TYR A 17 -5.21 2.51 -7.49
C TYR A 17 -6.16 2.42 -6.29
N VAL A 18 -7.05 1.43 -6.23
CA VAL A 18 -7.92 1.21 -5.07
C VAL A 18 -7.11 0.85 -3.83
N GLU A 19 -6.16 -0.09 -3.97
CA GLU A 19 -5.31 -0.47 -2.85
C GLU A 19 -4.47 0.71 -2.36
N ARG A 20 -3.92 1.52 -3.27
CA ARG A 20 -3.15 2.73 -2.94
C ARG A 20 -4.01 3.76 -2.21
N ALA A 21 -5.25 3.98 -2.62
CA ALA A 21 -6.19 4.88 -1.93
C ALA A 21 -6.48 4.39 -0.51
N GLU A 22 -6.75 3.08 -0.34
CA GLU A 22 -6.97 2.46 0.96
C GLU A 22 -5.72 2.58 1.85
N ASP A 23 -4.54 2.27 1.31
CA ASP A 23 -3.28 2.32 2.04
C ASP A 23 -2.92 3.74 2.46
N SER A 24 -3.04 4.72 1.56
CA SER A 24 -2.81 6.14 1.88
C SER A 24 -3.76 6.62 2.98
N ALA A 25 -5.03 6.24 2.91
CA ALA A 25 -6.01 6.59 3.93
C ALA A 25 -5.66 5.97 5.30
N ARG A 26 -5.25 4.71 5.34
CA ARG A 26 -4.84 4.03 6.59
C ARG A 26 -3.57 4.61 7.18
N VAL A 27 -2.55 4.84 6.34
CA VAL A 27 -1.27 5.40 6.79
C VAL A 27 -1.49 6.79 7.36
N LEU A 28 -2.23 7.67 6.67
CA LEU A 28 -2.54 9.02 7.15
C LEU A 28 -3.31 9.01 8.48
N ARG A 29 -4.28 8.10 8.63
CA ARG A 29 -5.07 7.93 9.85
C ARG A 29 -4.21 7.44 11.02
N ALA A 30 -3.51 6.31 10.83
CA ALA A 30 -2.68 5.71 11.87
C ALA A 30 -1.53 6.62 12.31
N TYR A 31 -0.95 7.36 11.37
CA TYR A 31 0.11 8.30 11.68
C TYR A 31 -0.40 9.48 12.50
N GLY A 32 -1.59 10.00 12.18
CA GLY A 32 -2.23 11.04 12.98
C GLY A 32 -2.49 10.61 14.43
N ASP A 33 -2.88 9.35 14.64
CA ASP A 33 -3.05 8.77 15.98
C ASP A 33 -1.72 8.68 16.74
N VAL A 34 -0.66 8.19 16.08
CA VAL A 34 0.71 8.09 16.68
C VAL A 34 1.23 9.46 17.06
N LEU A 35 1.06 10.47 16.20
CA LEU A 35 1.55 11.81 16.48
C LEU A 35 0.79 12.49 17.63
N ALA A 36 -0.46 12.09 17.90
CA ALA A 36 -1.21 12.58 19.06
C ALA A 36 -0.65 12.05 20.38
N ASP A 37 0.01 10.89 20.36
CA ASP A 37 0.63 10.23 21.52
C ASP A 37 2.10 10.65 21.74
N LEU A 38 2.69 11.41 20.81
CA LEU A 38 4.09 11.83 20.87
C LEU A 38 4.23 13.31 21.30
N PRO A 39 5.36 13.71 21.92
CA PRO A 39 5.65 15.11 22.23
C PRO A 39 5.63 15.99 20.98
N THR A 40 5.08 17.21 21.08
CA THR A 40 4.91 18.13 19.94
C THR A 40 6.24 18.50 19.25
N SER A 41 7.35 18.47 19.98
CA SER A 41 8.69 18.75 19.44
C SER A 41 9.23 17.68 18.48
N SER A 42 8.69 16.46 18.53
CA SER A 42 9.07 15.32 17.67
C SER A 42 8.09 15.10 16.51
N THR A 43 7.03 15.89 16.43
CA THR A 43 5.93 15.73 15.47
C THR A 43 6.33 16.23 14.09
N ARG A 44 6.51 15.33 13.12
CA ARG A 44 6.81 15.66 11.73
C ARG A 44 5.89 14.88 10.80
N TRP A 45 5.21 15.57 9.89
CA TRP A 45 4.33 14.97 8.90
C TRP A 45 5.03 14.60 7.58
N SER A 46 6.24 15.14 7.35
CA SER A 46 7.03 14.92 6.14
C SER A 46 7.29 13.44 5.76
N PRO A 47 7.44 12.48 6.70
CA PRO A 47 7.63 11.08 6.35
C PRO A 47 6.48 10.48 5.51
N LEU A 48 5.25 10.98 5.68
CA LEU A 48 4.10 10.52 4.90
C LEU A 48 4.20 10.86 3.42
N VAL A 49 4.88 11.95 3.07
CA VAL A 49 5.14 12.33 1.68
C VAL A 49 6.02 11.29 1.00
N THR A 50 7.05 10.81 1.70
CA THR A 50 7.96 9.76 1.20
C THR A 50 7.21 8.45 0.94
N ILE A 51 6.28 8.05 1.83
CA ILE A 51 5.46 6.84 1.64
C ILE A 51 4.63 6.92 0.36
N SER A 52 4.15 8.12 -0.04
CA SER A 52 3.32 8.28 -1.24
C SER A 52 4.03 7.91 -2.56
N GLY A 53 5.36 7.90 -2.57
CA GLY A 53 6.17 7.34 -3.66
C GLY A 53 6.01 8.00 -5.03
N SER A 54 5.55 9.25 -5.10
CA SER A 54 5.26 9.92 -6.37
C SER A 54 6.46 10.57 -7.06
N GLY A 55 7.61 10.67 -6.37
CA GLY A 55 8.73 11.50 -6.84
C GLY A 55 8.43 13.01 -6.81
N VAL A 56 7.18 13.40 -6.56
CA VAL A 56 6.78 14.79 -6.40
C VAL A 56 7.25 15.27 -5.02
N LYS A 57 8.06 16.30 -5.00
CA LYS A 57 8.55 16.90 -3.76
C LYS A 57 7.59 17.99 -3.32
N LEU A 58 7.11 17.90 -2.09
CA LEU A 58 6.54 19.08 -1.44
C LEU A 58 7.59 20.18 -1.33
N PRO A 59 7.19 21.45 -1.48
CA PRO A 59 8.09 22.56 -1.20
C PRO A 59 8.70 22.43 0.20
N PRO A 60 9.99 22.76 0.41
CA PRO A 60 10.70 22.52 1.68
C PRO A 60 10.04 23.11 2.91
N VAL A 61 9.26 24.19 2.77
CA VAL A 61 8.55 24.87 3.86
C VAL A 61 7.27 24.13 4.26
N ALA A 62 6.73 23.32 3.36
CA ALA A 62 5.45 22.65 3.49
C ALA A 62 5.50 21.30 4.23
N GLY A 63 6.67 20.67 4.30
CA GLY A 63 6.80 19.27 4.75
C GLY A 63 6.57 19.01 6.23
N SER A 64 6.41 20.04 7.06
CA SER A 64 6.15 19.91 8.51
C SER A 64 4.72 20.25 8.93
N ASP A 65 3.95 20.88 8.06
CA ASP A 65 2.57 21.28 8.36
C ASP A 65 1.58 20.15 8.08
N GLU A 66 0.81 19.76 9.09
CA GLU A 66 -0.25 18.75 9.01
C GLU A 66 -1.25 19.05 7.88
N ALA A 67 -1.70 20.28 7.76
CA ALA A 67 -2.72 20.66 6.78
C ALA A 67 -2.20 20.54 5.34
N GLN A 68 -0.95 20.91 5.10
CA GLN A 68 -0.34 20.83 3.77
C GLN A 68 -0.07 19.38 3.36
N VAL A 69 0.44 18.54 4.27
CA VAL A 69 0.62 17.12 3.99
C VAL A 69 -0.73 16.43 3.78
N ALA A 70 -1.75 16.75 4.57
CA ALA A 70 -3.09 16.23 4.38
C ALA A 70 -3.69 16.69 3.03
N GLN A 71 -3.52 17.96 2.64
CA GLN A 71 -3.93 18.48 1.33
C GLN A 71 -3.25 17.70 0.20
N PHE A 72 -1.94 17.53 0.28
CA PHE A 72 -1.15 16.79 -0.71
C PHE A 72 -1.62 15.36 -0.89
N LEU A 73 -1.81 14.62 0.22
CA LEU A 73 -2.19 13.21 0.17
C LEU A 73 -3.66 12.98 -0.15
N ILE A 74 -4.55 13.90 0.21
CA ILE A 74 -6.01 13.71 0.05
C ILE A 74 -6.52 14.30 -1.26
N ALA A 75 -6.19 15.57 -1.55
CA ALA A 75 -6.94 16.38 -2.51
C ALA A 75 -6.11 17.06 -3.59
N ASP A 76 -4.79 16.95 -3.55
CA ASP A 76 -3.92 17.60 -4.53
C ASP A 76 -4.09 16.94 -5.90
N ARG A 77 -4.47 17.75 -6.90
CA ARG A 77 -4.67 17.32 -8.30
C ARG A 77 -3.36 17.09 -9.04
N ASP A 78 -2.30 17.78 -8.65
CA ASP A 78 -0.98 17.66 -9.27
C ASP A 78 -0.18 16.47 -8.69
N HIS A 79 -0.63 15.94 -7.55
CA HIS A 79 -0.07 14.73 -6.96
C HIS A 79 -0.77 13.47 -7.49
N PRO A 80 -0.13 12.68 -8.38
CA PRO A 80 -0.78 11.55 -9.05
C PRO A 80 -1.25 10.45 -8.09
N ASN A 81 -0.64 10.35 -6.91
CA ASN A 81 -0.96 9.37 -5.89
C ASN A 81 -1.85 9.92 -4.75
N SER A 82 -2.45 11.12 -4.90
CA SER A 82 -3.46 11.59 -3.96
C SER A 82 -4.66 10.63 -3.93
N ILE A 83 -5.35 10.55 -2.79
CA ILE A 83 -6.56 9.72 -2.65
C ILE A 83 -7.59 10.09 -3.73
N LEU A 84 -7.76 11.38 -3.98
CA LEU A 84 -8.67 11.87 -5.02
C LEU A 84 -8.31 11.31 -6.41
N ASN A 85 -7.07 11.47 -6.84
CA ASN A 85 -6.63 11.04 -8.18
C ASN A 85 -6.63 9.51 -8.30
N THR A 86 -6.19 8.78 -7.27
CA THR A 86 -6.17 7.31 -7.31
C THR A 86 -7.57 6.71 -7.39
N VAL A 87 -8.54 7.25 -6.66
CA VAL A 87 -9.94 6.79 -6.75
C VAL A 87 -10.54 7.13 -8.12
N GLU A 88 -10.29 8.34 -8.65
CA GLU A 88 -10.76 8.73 -9.99
C GLU A 88 -10.14 7.86 -11.09
N ASN A 89 -8.83 7.59 -11.03
CA ASN A 89 -8.14 6.73 -11.98
C ASN A 89 -8.64 5.29 -11.92
N SER A 90 -8.88 4.75 -10.73
CA SER A 90 -9.47 3.42 -10.59
C SER A 90 -10.86 3.36 -11.22
N ARG A 91 -11.73 4.33 -10.91
CA ARG A 91 -13.06 4.40 -11.51
C ARG A 91 -12.99 4.48 -13.04
N GLU A 92 -12.10 5.30 -13.60
CA GLU A 92 -11.98 5.45 -15.05
C GLU A 92 -11.51 4.15 -15.72
N ASN A 93 -10.54 3.46 -15.13
CA ASN A 93 -10.11 2.15 -15.62
C ASN A 93 -11.27 1.15 -15.61
N LEU A 94 -12.02 1.03 -14.50
CA LEU A 94 -13.15 0.12 -14.40
C LEU A 94 -14.32 0.54 -15.30
N ARG A 95 -14.48 1.83 -15.61
CA ARG A 95 -15.47 2.32 -16.58
C ARG A 95 -15.23 1.76 -17.99
N THR A 96 -13.96 1.65 -18.39
CA THR A 96 -13.57 1.20 -19.72
C THR A 96 -13.60 -0.32 -19.92
N CYS A 97 -13.79 -1.08 -18.84
CA CYS A 97 -13.97 -2.53 -18.86
C CYS A 97 -15.19 -2.98 -18.04
N ARG A 98 -16.24 -2.16 -18.04
CA ARG A 98 -17.45 -2.37 -17.23
C ARG A 98 -18.18 -3.68 -17.55
N GLU A 99 -18.06 -4.18 -18.77
CA GLU A 99 -18.69 -5.42 -19.26
C GLU A 99 -18.19 -6.68 -18.55
N VAL A 100 -17.00 -6.64 -17.95
CA VAL A 100 -16.43 -7.76 -17.19
C VAL A 100 -16.67 -7.67 -15.68
N LEU A 101 -17.32 -6.58 -15.23
CA LEU A 101 -17.52 -6.32 -13.80
C LEU A 101 -18.93 -6.69 -13.34
N PRO A 102 -19.08 -7.24 -12.13
CA PRO A 102 -20.38 -7.29 -11.46
C PRO A 102 -20.95 -5.87 -11.29
N ARG A 103 -22.27 -5.75 -11.46
CA ARG A 103 -22.97 -4.45 -11.34
C ARG A 103 -22.69 -3.76 -10.01
N GLU A 104 -22.69 -4.50 -8.92
CA GLU A 104 -22.43 -4.02 -7.57
C GLU A 104 -20.99 -3.50 -7.41
N GLY A 105 -20.02 -4.14 -8.07
CA GLY A 105 -18.62 -3.68 -8.10
C GLY A 105 -18.51 -2.32 -8.78
N TRP A 106 -19.15 -2.16 -9.96
CA TRP A 106 -19.19 -0.86 -10.62
C TRP A 106 -19.88 0.22 -9.77
N GLN A 107 -21.02 -0.10 -9.15
CA GLN A 107 -21.73 0.84 -8.28
C GLN A 107 -20.83 1.29 -7.11
N THR A 108 -20.15 0.36 -6.46
CA THR A 108 -19.29 0.67 -5.31
C THR A 108 -18.18 1.66 -5.67
N ILE A 109 -17.44 1.43 -6.76
CA ILE A 109 -16.35 2.35 -7.15
C ILE A 109 -16.89 3.71 -7.63
N ASN A 110 -18.03 3.71 -8.31
CA ASN A 110 -18.66 4.95 -8.77
C ASN A 110 -19.13 5.80 -7.59
N ASP A 111 -19.77 5.21 -6.59
CA ASP A 111 -20.24 5.90 -5.38
C ASP A 111 -19.06 6.42 -4.54
N LEU A 112 -17.99 5.63 -4.42
CA LEU A 112 -16.76 6.08 -3.78
C LEU A 112 -16.16 7.28 -4.51
N SER A 113 -16.09 7.26 -5.83
CA SER A 113 -15.55 8.37 -6.63
C SER A 113 -16.39 9.64 -6.48
N ILE A 114 -17.72 9.53 -6.51
CA ILE A 114 -18.63 10.67 -6.27
C ILE A 114 -18.39 11.28 -4.89
N TYR A 115 -18.31 10.42 -3.87
CA TYR A 115 -18.05 10.85 -2.50
C TYR A 115 -16.69 11.55 -2.35
N VAL A 116 -15.61 10.93 -2.84
CA VAL A 116 -14.25 11.48 -2.73
C VAL A 116 -14.17 12.83 -3.46
N ARG A 117 -14.74 12.94 -4.65
CA ARG A 117 -14.77 14.19 -5.42
C ARG A 117 -15.48 15.33 -4.68
N GLY A 118 -16.57 15.03 -3.99
CA GLY A 118 -17.35 16.02 -3.24
C GLY A 118 -16.75 16.37 -1.87
N ALA A 119 -15.98 15.46 -1.25
CA ALA A 119 -15.56 15.61 0.15
C ALA A 119 -14.06 15.85 0.34
N ALA A 120 -13.18 15.52 -0.62
CA ALA A 120 -11.73 15.52 -0.44
C ALA A 120 -11.20 16.87 0.07
N VAL A 121 -11.53 17.97 -0.59
CA VAL A 121 -11.02 19.32 -0.24
C VAL A 121 -11.41 19.73 1.19
N THR A 122 -12.65 19.49 1.59
CA THR A 122 -13.12 19.84 2.95
C THR A 122 -12.62 18.88 4.02
N SER A 123 -12.15 17.69 3.63
CA SER A 123 -11.65 16.64 4.52
C SER A 123 -10.15 16.78 4.86
N VAL A 124 -9.49 17.80 4.32
CA VAL A 124 -8.17 18.23 4.79
C VAL A 124 -8.25 18.73 6.26
N GLU A 125 -9.38 19.30 6.66
CA GLU A 125 -9.64 19.70 8.03
C GLU A 125 -9.67 18.47 8.98
N ARG A 126 -8.92 18.50 10.07
CA ARG A 126 -8.78 17.41 11.06
C ARG A 126 -10.13 16.84 11.52
N ARG A 127 -11.14 17.70 11.78
CA ARG A 127 -12.48 17.29 12.25
C ARG A 127 -13.24 16.39 11.27
N ARG A 128 -12.99 16.51 9.97
CA ARG A 128 -13.68 15.77 8.90
C ARG A 128 -12.84 14.62 8.38
N ARG A 129 -11.53 14.70 8.56
CA ARG A 129 -10.53 13.77 7.99
C ARG A 129 -10.77 12.32 8.40
N ASP A 130 -10.95 12.07 9.69
CA ASP A 130 -11.11 10.69 10.16
C ASP A 130 -12.31 9.97 9.53
N ARG A 131 -13.47 10.66 9.43
CA ARG A 131 -14.65 10.12 8.75
C ARG A 131 -14.39 9.87 7.26
N PHE A 132 -13.71 10.79 6.60
CA PHE A 132 -13.38 10.67 5.17
C PHE A 132 -12.46 9.46 4.93
N LEU A 133 -11.37 9.37 5.68
CA LEU A 133 -10.40 8.27 5.56
C LEU A 133 -11.06 6.92 5.90
N GLY A 134 -11.87 6.87 6.94
CA GLY A 134 -12.65 5.68 7.29
C GLY A 134 -13.53 5.22 6.14
N ARG A 135 -14.26 6.13 5.50
CA ARG A 135 -15.12 5.77 4.36
C ARG A 135 -14.33 5.32 3.13
N VAL A 136 -13.19 5.94 2.83
CA VAL A 136 -12.30 5.46 1.74
C VAL A 136 -11.85 4.02 2.01
N ILE A 137 -11.42 3.73 3.25
CA ILE A 137 -11.01 2.38 3.65
C ILE A 137 -12.17 1.38 3.50
N ASP A 138 -13.34 1.70 4.03
CA ASP A 138 -14.49 0.80 4.06
C ASP A 138 -15.03 0.49 2.66
N GLU A 139 -15.16 1.51 1.81
CA GLU A 139 -15.66 1.31 0.43
C GLU A 139 -14.62 0.59 -0.45
N SER A 140 -13.32 0.81 -0.25
CA SER A 140 -12.26 0.05 -0.93
C SER A 140 -12.31 -1.44 -0.56
N ARG A 141 -12.52 -1.75 0.72
CA ARG A 141 -12.71 -3.13 1.21
C ARG A 141 -14.01 -3.74 0.73
N ARG A 142 -15.08 -2.95 0.69
CA ARG A 142 -16.37 -3.36 0.14
C ARG A 142 -16.24 -3.75 -1.33
N LEU A 143 -15.56 -2.92 -2.14
CA LEU A 143 -15.31 -3.24 -3.54
C LEU A 143 -14.60 -4.58 -3.70
N ASP A 144 -13.51 -4.79 -2.94
CA ASP A 144 -12.80 -6.06 -2.97
C ASP A 144 -13.69 -7.23 -2.55
N GLY A 145 -14.44 -7.10 -1.47
CA GLY A 145 -15.38 -8.14 -1.01
C GLY A 145 -16.44 -8.49 -2.06
N VAL A 146 -16.98 -7.50 -2.77
CA VAL A 146 -17.92 -7.71 -3.87
C VAL A 146 -17.26 -8.49 -5.01
N LEU A 147 -16.08 -8.05 -5.48
CA LEU A 147 -15.39 -8.74 -6.58
C LEU A 147 -14.96 -10.16 -6.16
N GLN A 148 -14.48 -10.33 -4.92
CA GLN A 148 -14.14 -11.65 -4.37
C GLN A 148 -15.33 -12.61 -4.30
N SER A 149 -16.54 -12.13 -4.06
CA SER A 149 -17.72 -12.98 -3.89
C SER A 149 -18.53 -13.21 -5.15
N THR A 150 -18.42 -12.35 -6.17
CA THR A 150 -19.33 -12.36 -7.32
C THR A 150 -18.65 -12.48 -8.67
N MET A 151 -17.35 -12.22 -8.77
CA MET A 151 -16.62 -12.30 -10.03
C MET A 151 -16.22 -13.73 -10.38
N THR A 152 -16.30 -14.09 -11.65
CA THR A 152 -15.74 -15.35 -12.16
C THR A 152 -14.24 -15.40 -11.91
N ARG A 153 -13.71 -16.58 -11.54
CA ARG A 153 -12.28 -16.81 -11.28
C ARG A 153 -11.50 -17.05 -12.58
N ASP A 154 -11.60 -16.10 -13.48
CA ASP A 154 -10.91 -16.08 -14.76
C ASP A 154 -9.66 -15.19 -14.73
N GLU A 155 -9.04 -15.01 -15.87
CA GLU A 155 -7.83 -14.20 -16.04
C GLU A 155 -8.04 -12.74 -15.63
N VAL A 156 -9.25 -12.19 -15.86
CA VAL A 156 -9.60 -10.81 -15.48
C VAL A 156 -9.54 -10.62 -13.96
N PHE A 157 -10.11 -11.59 -13.24
CA PHE A 157 -10.06 -11.61 -11.78
C PHE A 157 -8.63 -11.76 -11.24
N GLU A 158 -7.82 -12.61 -11.86
CA GLU A 158 -6.43 -12.78 -11.44
C GLU A 158 -5.59 -11.52 -11.68
N MET A 159 -5.86 -10.76 -12.74
CA MET A 159 -5.22 -9.44 -12.95
C MET A 159 -5.59 -8.42 -11.86
N TRP A 160 -6.85 -8.43 -11.40
CA TRP A 160 -7.26 -7.64 -10.23
C TRP A 160 -6.47 -8.03 -8.98
N ARG A 161 -6.35 -9.32 -8.69
CA ARG A 161 -5.58 -9.81 -7.55
C ARG A 161 -4.12 -9.42 -7.61
N LEU A 162 -3.47 -9.59 -8.76
CA LEU A 162 -2.06 -9.23 -8.98
C LEU A 162 -1.82 -7.74 -8.71
N GLY A 163 -2.67 -6.86 -9.24
CA GLY A 163 -2.56 -5.42 -8.98
C GLY A 163 -2.66 -5.08 -7.50
N ARG A 164 -3.55 -5.73 -6.76
CA ARG A 164 -3.69 -5.51 -5.31
C ARG A 164 -2.47 -6.01 -4.53
N TYR A 165 -2.02 -7.22 -4.78
CA TYR A 165 -0.95 -7.80 -3.97
C TYR A 165 0.40 -7.15 -4.21
N ILE A 166 0.70 -6.71 -5.43
CA ILE A 166 1.94 -5.98 -5.67
C ILE A 166 1.93 -4.61 -4.99
N GLU A 167 0.80 -3.90 -4.99
CA GLU A 167 0.68 -2.61 -4.32
C GLU A 167 0.80 -2.76 -2.79
N ARG A 168 0.21 -3.82 -2.21
CA ARG A 168 0.35 -4.14 -0.78
C ARG A 168 1.79 -4.42 -0.37
N ALA A 169 2.50 -5.22 -1.17
CA ALA A 169 3.90 -5.51 -0.92
C ALA A 169 4.75 -4.23 -0.98
N ASP A 170 4.54 -3.40 -2.00
CA ASP A 170 5.23 -2.12 -2.17
C ASP A 170 4.92 -1.17 -0.99
N MET A 171 3.66 -1.04 -0.58
CA MET A 171 3.30 -0.19 0.55
C MET A 171 3.92 -0.67 1.87
N THR A 172 3.97 -1.98 2.11
CA THR A 172 4.61 -2.53 3.31
C THR A 172 6.08 -2.16 3.38
N THR A 173 6.82 -2.27 2.27
CA THR A 173 8.23 -1.86 2.21
C THR A 173 8.41 -0.35 2.42
N ARG A 174 7.53 0.49 1.88
CA ARG A 174 7.58 1.95 2.06
C ARG A 174 7.33 2.36 3.51
N VAL A 175 6.36 1.76 4.17
CA VAL A 175 6.08 2.03 5.59
C VAL A 175 7.26 1.62 6.47
N LEU A 176 7.91 0.49 6.18
CA LEU A 176 9.14 0.06 6.86
C LEU A 176 10.32 0.98 6.56
N GLY A 177 10.48 1.44 5.31
CA GLY A 177 11.52 2.40 4.91
C GLY A 177 11.42 3.74 5.65
N VAL A 178 10.19 4.26 5.85
CA VAL A 178 9.99 5.46 6.67
C VAL A 178 10.40 5.23 8.12
N ARG A 179 10.17 4.03 8.67
CA ARG A 179 10.66 3.67 9.99
C ARG A 179 12.20 3.60 10.03
N ALA A 180 12.82 3.04 9.00
CA ALA A 180 14.28 3.04 8.84
C ALA A 180 14.85 4.47 8.87
N ALA A 181 14.28 5.38 8.08
CA ALA A 181 14.67 6.78 8.07
C ALA A 181 14.52 7.47 9.44
N SER A 182 13.49 7.09 10.22
CA SER A 182 13.30 7.60 11.58
C SER A 182 14.40 7.12 12.53
N LEU A 183 14.84 5.86 12.40
CA LEU A 183 15.96 5.31 13.17
C LEU A 183 17.29 5.99 12.82
N LEU A 184 17.53 6.23 11.53
CA LEU A 184 18.72 6.95 11.05
C LEU A 184 18.81 8.39 11.56
N ALA A 185 17.69 9.01 11.87
CA ALA A 185 17.65 10.37 12.42
C ALA A 185 17.96 10.45 13.92
N LEU A 186 18.06 9.32 14.62
CA LEU A 186 18.45 9.30 16.04
C LEU A 186 19.94 9.59 16.21
N PRO A 187 20.33 10.33 17.26
CA PRO A 187 21.74 10.47 17.62
C PRO A 187 22.39 9.11 17.88
N PRO A 188 23.69 8.91 17.55
CA PRO A 188 24.39 7.68 17.86
C PRO A 188 24.31 7.31 19.34
N GLY A 189 23.89 6.10 19.65
CA GLY A 189 23.75 5.60 21.02
C GLY A 189 22.51 6.08 21.78
N ALA A 190 21.60 6.82 21.13
CA ALA A 190 20.32 7.18 21.74
C ALA A 190 19.39 5.98 21.78
N ASN A 191 18.75 5.76 22.92
CA ASN A 191 17.62 4.85 23.02
C ASN A 191 16.37 5.52 22.41
N ASP A 192 15.63 4.77 21.61
CA ASP A 192 14.33 5.22 21.09
C ASP A 192 13.27 5.02 22.19
N GLU A 193 13.05 6.04 23.00
CA GLU A 193 12.07 6.02 24.09
C GLU A 193 10.63 5.77 23.59
N PHE A 194 10.37 6.03 22.30
CA PHE A 194 9.06 5.87 21.67
C PHE A 194 9.01 4.69 20.70
N ALA A 195 10.01 3.80 20.73
CA ALA A 195 10.11 2.69 19.77
C ALA A 195 8.83 1.85 19.70
N GLU A 196 8.27 1.47 20.84
CA GLU A 196 7.05 0.65 20.89
C GLU A 196 5.86 1.36 20.24
N VAL A 197 5.65 2.65 20.56
CA VAL A 197 4.56 3.46 19.99
C VAL A 197 4.72 3.62 18.48
N GLN A 198 5.93 3.82 18.00
CA GLN A 198 6.23 3.96 16.58
C GLN A 198 6.05 2.63 15.83
N TRP A 199 6.49 1.50 16.40
CA TRP A 199 6.25 0.18 15.82
C TRP A 199 4.76 -0.21 15.84
N MET A 200 4.02 0.21 16.88
CA MET A 200 2.57 0.09 16.91
C MET A 200 1.92 0.88 15.78
N GLY A 201 2.42 2.09 15.50
CA GLY A 201 2.00 2.92 14.36
C GLY A 201 2.22 2.24 13.01
N VAL A 202 3.37 1.61 12.80
CA VAL A 202 3.67 0.79 11.62
C VAL A 202 2.64 -0.34 11.47
N LEU A 203 2.37 -1.10 12.53
CA LEU A 203 1.39 -2.18 12.52
C LEU A 203 -0.03 -1.67 12.24
N ARG A 204 -0.44 -0.54 12.83
CA ARG A 204 -1.76 0.07 12.58
C ARG A 204 -1.90 0.55 11.13
N SER A 205 -0.86 1.16 10.57
CA SER A 205 -0.83 1.62 9.17
C SER A 205 -1.08 0.49 8.18
N LEU A 206 -0.70 -0.73 8.52
CA LEU A 206 -0.87 -1.93 7.69
C LEU A 206 -2.05 -2.82 8.14
N SER A 207 -2.92 -2.35 9.06
CA SER A 207 -3.99 -3.16 9.69
C SER A 207 -3.47 -4.49 10.28
N ALA A 208 -2.24 -4.47 10.79
CA ALA A 208 -1.50 -5.66 11.19
C ALA A 208 -1.55 -5.92 12.70
N LEU A 209 -1.87 -4.91 13.54
CA LEU A 209 -1.67 -4.94 14.98
C LEU A 209 -2.30 -6.17 15.65
N GLN A 210 -3.59 -6.44 15.42
CA GLN A 210 -4.30 -7.56 16.06
C GLN A 210 -3.76 -8.92 15.60
N MET A 211 -3.39 -9.04 14.32
CA MET A 211 -2.84 -10.29 13.78
C MET A 211 -1.41 -10.51 14.25
N TYR A 212 -0.61 -9.45 14.39
CA TYR A 212 0.70 -9.51 15.01
C TYR A 212 0.60 -10.00 16.47
N GLN A 213 -0.24 -9.36 17.29
CA GLN A 213 -0.44 -9.75 18.69
C GLN A 213 -0.89 -11.20 18.82
N ARG A 214 -1.77 -11.66 17.93
CA ARG A 214 -2.20 -13.07 17.88
C ARG A 214 -1.05 -14.02 17.53
N ALA A 215 -0.15 -13.61 16.63
CA ALA A 215 0.95 -14.46 16.16
C ALA A 215 2.10 -14.54 17.17
N THR A 216 2.44 -13.42 17.83
CA THR A 216 3.67 -13.31 18.65
C THR A 216 3.42 -13.50 20.15
N ARG A 217 2.20 -13.26 20.63
CA ARG A 217 1.81 -13.28 22.08
C ARG A 217 2.72 -12.43 22.99
N GLY A 218 3.41 -11.44 22.44
CA GLY A 218 4.47 -10.73 23.12
C GLY A 218 4.47 -9.22 22.93
N HIS A 219 5.54 -8.59 23.37
CA HIS A 219 5.80 -7.17 23.22
C HIS A 219 5.90 -6.76 21.74
N ILE A 220 5.63 -5.50 21.48
CA ILE A 220 5.84 -4.88 20.18
C ILE A 220 7.29 -4.40 20.12
N ASP A 221 8.14 -5.19 19.48
CA ASP A 221 9.55 -4.88 19.26
C ASP A 221 9.89 -4.88 17.75
N GLY A 222 10.92 -4.12 17.39
CA GLY A 222 11.32 -3.96 15.99
C GLY A 222 11.61 -5.28 15.27
N PRO A 223 12.49 -6.16 15.81
CA PRO A 223 12.82 -7.43 15.18
C PRO A 223 11.61 -8.32 14.88
N SER A 224 10.67 -8.41 15.83
CA SER A 224 9.45 -9.21 15.67
C SER A 224 8.48 -8.59 14.67
N VAL A 225 8.32 -7.25 14.67
CA VAL A 225 7.47 -6.52 13.72
C VAL A 225 8.00 -6.65 12.30
N VAL A 226 9.31 -6.40 12.08
CA VAL A 226 9.95 -6.54 10.76
C VAL A 226 9.82 -7.98 10.26
N ARG A 227 10.10 -8.97 11.10
CA ARG A 227 9.94 -10.39 10.73
C ARG A 227 8.52 -10.71 10.32
N PHE A 228 7.52 -10.26 11.07
CA PHE A 228 6.11 -10.48 10.76
C PHE A 228 5.71 -9.83 9.44
N LEU A 229 6.05 -8.56 9.24
CA LEU A 229 5.65 -7.82 8.05
C LEU A 229 6.40 -8.22 6.79
N LEU A 230 7.63 -8.76 6.90
CA LEU A 230 8.37 -9.23 5.75
C LEU A 230 8.11 -10.71 5.44
N PHE A 231 8.03 -11.59 6.45
CA PHE A 231 8.18 -13.03 6.25
C PHE A 231 7.01 -13.91 6.67
N ASP A 232 5.95 -13.38 7.29
CA ASP A 232 4.79 -14.21 7.64
C ASP A 232 3.93 -14.52 6.41
N HIS A 233 4.01 -15.75 5.89
CA HIS A 233 3.25 -16.19 4.71
C HIS A 233 1.73 -16.22 4.90
N ARG A 234 1.23 -16.17 6.13
CA ARG A 234 -0.20 -16.23 6.45
C ARG A 234 -0.82 -14.86 6.59
N PHE A 235 -0.01 -13.82 6.78
CA PHE A 235 -0.53 -12.45 6.89
C PHE A 235 -0.66 -11.82 5.49
N PRO A 236 -1.86 -11.40 5.06
CA PRO A 236 -2.12 -11.00 3.67
C PRO A 236 -1.50 -9.65 3.26
N ARG A 237 -0.84 -8.94 4.19
CA ARG A 237 -0.12 -7.69 3.94
C ARG A 237 1.37 -7.81 4.21
N SER A 238 1.88 -8.96 4.61
CA SER A 238 3.31 -9.20 4.62
C SER A 238 3.82 -9.32 3.18
N VAL A 239 5.09 -8.98 2.96
CA VAL A 239 5.68 -9.11 1.61
C VAL A 239 5.66 -10.57 1.14
N ALA A 240 6.04 -11.50 2.01
CA ALA A 240 6.00 -12.93 1.69
C ALA A 240 4.58 -13.45 1.40
N GLY A 241 3.59 -13.01 2.17
CA GLY A 241 2.18 -13.34 1.94
C GLY A 241 1.68 -12.81 0.60
N CYS A 242 2.01 -11.56 0.26
CA CYS A 242 1.68 -10.98 -1.04
C CYS A 242 2.32 -11.76 -2.21
N LEU A 243 3.61 -12.10 -2.12
CA LEU A 243 4.28 -12.89 -3.16
C LEU A 243 3.68 -14.29 -3.31
N ALA A 244 3.27 -14.94 -2.21
CA ALA A 244 2.60 -16.24 -2.25
C ALA A 244 1.25 -16.16 -2.96
N GLU A 245 0.45 -15.13 -2.70
CA GLU A 245 -0.82 -14.89 -3.38
C GLU A 245 -0.62 -14.53 -4.87
N MET A 246 0.39 -13.72 -5.19
CA MET A 246 0.74 -13.44 -6.58
C MET A 246 1.13 -14.71 -7.33
N ARG A 247 1.96 -15.56 -6.71
CA ARG A 247 2.31 -16.87 -7.27
C ARG A 247 1.07 -17.73 -7.59
N THR A 248 0.11 -17.75 -6.67
CA THR A 248 -1.16 -18.47 -6.85
C THR A 248 -1.97 -17.93 -8.02
N SER A 249 -2.04 -16.61 -8.18
CA SER A 249 -2.74 -15.95 -9.30
C SER A 249 -2.06 -16.22 -10.64
N ILE A 250 -0.72 -16.09 -10.68
CA ILE A 250 0.08 -16.27 -11.89
C ILE A 250 -0.06 -17.69 -12.46
N LEU A 251 -0.09 -18.72 -11.62
CA LEU A 251 -0.27 -20.11 -12.05
C LEU A 251 -1.63 -20.38 -12.74
N ARG A 252 -2.57 -19.45 -12.67
CA ARG A 252 -3.89 -19.52 -13.34
C ARG A 252 -3.95 -18.71 -14.62
N LEU A 253 -2.89 -17.98 -14.96
CA LEU A 253 -2.79 -17.19 -16.18
C LEU A 253 -2.11 -18.00 -17.30
N PRO A 254 -2.38 -17.70 -18.58
CA PRO A 254 -1.65 -18.29 -19.69
C PRO A 254 -0.17 -17.84 -19.66
N GLU A 255 0.71 -18.64 -20.27
CA GLU A 255 2.12 -18.31 -20.47
C GLU A 255 2.85 -17.79 -19.23
N TYR A 256 2.52 -18.32 -18.07
CA TYR A 256 2.92 -17.82 -16.76
C TYR A 256 4.40 -18.01 -16.41
N SER A 257 5.16 -18.80 -17.16
CA SER A 257 6.51 -19.25 -16.76
C SER A 257 7.49 -18.12 -16.50
N THR A 258 7.52 -17.11 -17.37
CA THR A 258 8.40 -15.93 -17.25
C THR A 258 8.06 -15.11 -16.01
N VAL A 259 6.78 -14.85 -15.78
CA VAL A 259 6.31 -14.06 -14.64
C VAL A 259 6.48 -14.83 -13.33
N LEU A 260 6.27 -16.15 -13.36
CA LEU A 260 6.54 -17.02 -12.20
C LEU A 260 8.01 -16.95 -11.79
N GLY A 261 8.93 -17.02 -12.76
CA GLY A 261 10.37 -16.82 -12.50
C GLY A 261 10.70 -15.49 -11.84
N ALA A 262 9.99 -14.42 -12.22
CA ALA A 262 10.17 -13.08 -11.63
C ALA A 262 9.65 -13.03 -10.17
N VAL A 263 8.50 -13.65 -9.86
CA VAL A 263 8.01 -13.77 -8.46
C VAL A 263 8.98 -14.56 -7.60
N GLU A 264 9.50 -15.68 -8.11
CA GLU A 264 10.48 -16.47 -7.39
C GLU A 264 11.81 -15.72 -7.17
N ALA A 265 12.20 -14.86 -8.13
CA ALA A 265 13.37 -14.01 -7.95
C ALA A 265 13.13 -12.94 -6.86
N ALA A 266 11.93 -12.34 -6.81
CA ALA A 266 11.55 -11.41 -5.75
C ALA A 266 11.51 -12.11 -4.37
N ASP A 267 10.97 -13.32 -4.26
CA ASP A 267 10.97 -14.10 -3.02
C ASP A 267 12.39 -14.47 -2.58
N ARG A 268 13.28 -14.87 -3.51
CA ARG A 268 14.69 -15.09 -3.20
C ARG A 268 15.38 -13.84 -2.69
N GLN A 269 15.11 -12.67 -3.29
CA GLN A 269 15.66 -11.40 -2.82
C GLN A 269 15.16 -11.08 -1.40
N LEU A 270 13.85 -11.19 -1.15
CA LEU A 270 13.26 -11.00 0.18
C LEU A 270 13.94 -11.88 1.24
N ARG A 271 14.19 -13.17 0.94
CA ARG A 271 14.83 -14.11 1.87
C ARG A 271 16.30 -13.78 2.15
N ARG A 272 16.98 -13.12 1.22
CA ARG A 272 18.37 -12.63 1.41
C ARG A 272 18.41 -11.36 2.25
N SER A 273 17.43 -10.50 2.08
CA SER A 273 17.30 -9.23 2.82
C SER A 273 16.74 -9.52 4.22
N ARG A 274 17.62 -9.78 5.20
CA ARG A 274 17.26 -9.99 6.62
C ARG A 274 17.83 -8.85 7.45
N PRO A 275 17.19 -7.67 7.44
CA PRO A 275 17.72 -6.52 8.15
C PRO A 275 17.62 -6.69 9.66
N ALA A 276 18.57 -6.15 10.39
CA ALA A 276 18.42 -5.85 11.80
C ALA A 276 17.43 -4.69 11.93
N ALA A 277 16.39 -4.86 12.74
CA ALA A 277 15.30 -3.90 12.80
C ALA A 277 15.60 -2.62 13.59
N ASP A 278 16.66 -2.64 14.36
CA ASP A 278 17.23 -1.54 15.13
C ASP A 278 18.37 -0.82 14.37
N ASP A 279 18.83 -1.39 13.26
CA ASP A 279 19.78 -0.78 12.35
C ASP A 279 19.04 -0.11 11.18
N GLY A 280 18.93 1.21 11.23
CA GLY A 280 18.26 2.00 10.19
C GLY A 280 18.91 1.84 8.82
N VAL A 281 20.25 1.70 8.71
CA VAL A 281 20.96 1.51 7.44
C VAL A 281 20.63 0.14 6.84
N ALA A 282 20.71 -0.91 7.66
CA ALA A 282 20.40 -2.26 7.21
C ALA A 282 18.94 -2.40 6.79
N LEU A 283 18.00 -1.78 7.53
CA LEU A 283 16.58 -1.81 7.21
C LEU A 283 16.27 -1.02 5.94
N ASP A 284 16.82 0.18 5.77
CA ASP A 284 16.64 1.03 4.58
C ASP A 284 17.17 0.31 3.33
N THR A 285 18.40 -0.17 3.36
CA THR A 285 19.00 -0.94 2.26
C THR A 285 18.17 -2.15 1.88
N ALA A 286 17.67 -2.91 2.86
CA ALA A 286 16.84 -4.07 2.61
C ALA A 286 15.49 -3.69 1.97
N MET A 287 14.88 -2.58 2.38
CA MET A 287 13.62 -2.11 1.78
C MET A 287 13.83 -1.66 0.33
N ASP A 288 14.91 -0.95 0.03
CA ASP A 288 15.26 -0.56 -1.34
C ASP A 288 15.48 -1.77 -2.26
N GLU A 289 16.21 -2.79 -1.80
CA GLU A 289 16.44 -4.02 -2.56
C GLU A 289 15.14 -4.76 -2.86
N VAL A 290 14.23 -4.86 -1.89
CA VAL A 290 12.93 -5.52 -2.07
C VAL A 290 12.04 -4.69 -3.00
N GLN A 291 12.01 -3.36 -2.88
CA GLN A 291 11.26 -2.47 -3.79
C GLN A 291 11.76 -2.60 -5.23
N LEU A 292 13.07 -2.67 -5.45
CA LEU A 292 13.64 -2.90 -6.79
C LEU A 292 13.23 -4.26 -7.36
N ALA A 293 13.18 -5.30 -6.53
CA ALA A 293 12.71 -6.63 -6.96
C ALA A 293 11.22 -6.61 -7.34
N LEU A 294 10.38 -5.93 -6.56
CA LEU A 294 8.96 -5.74 -6.88
C LEU A 294 8.76 -4.90 -8.16
N ALA A 295 9.57 -3.87 -8.36
CA ALA A 295 9.53 -3.05 -9.58
C ALA A 295 9.89 -3.88 -10.83
N ARG A 296 10.92 -4.74 -10.74
CA ARG A 296 11.28 -5.67 -11.83
C ARG A 296 10.15 -6.65 -12.12
N LEU A 297 9.55 -7.25 -11.07
CA LEU A 297 8.40 -8.13 -11.22
C LEU A 297 7.23 -7.42 -11.92
N ASN A 298 6.93 -6.18 -11.53
CA ASN A 298 5.91 -5.37 -12.18
C ASN A 298 6.21 -5.15 -13.67
N GLY A 299 7.47 -4.86 -14.04
CA GLY A 299 7.88 -4.71 -15.43
C GLY A 299 7.64 -5.98 -16.25
N VAL A 300 8.07 -7.13 -15.74
CA VAL A 300 7.87 -8.44 -16.40
C VAL A 300 6.39 -8.78 -16.57
N MET A 301 5.54 -8.50 -15.57
CA MET A 301 4.09 -8.69 -15.70
C MET A 301 3.47 -7.78 -16.77
N HIS A 302 3.92 -6.53 -16.82
CA HIS A 302 3.42 -5.57 -17.80
C HIS A 302 3.81 -5.99 -19.23
N GLU A 303 5.06 -6.35 -19.45
CA GLU A 303 5.55 -6.86 -20.73
C GLU A 303 4.76 -8.11 -21.18
N GLN A 304 4.52 -9.06 -20.28
CA GLN A 304 3.88 -10.33 -20.61
C GLN A 304 2.37 -10.22 -20.89
N TYR A 305 1.63 -9.39 -20.13
CA TYR A 305 0.17 -9.41 -20.17
C TYR A 305 -0.47 -8.14 -20.71
N VAL A 306 0.29 -7.08 -20.94
CA VAL A 306 -0.23 -5.77 -21.34
C VAL A 306 0.28 -5.31 -22.70
N VAL A 307 1.54 -5.54 -23.03
CA VAL A 307 2.19 -4.98 -24.24
C VAL A 307 1.95 -5.82 -25.51
N HIS A 308 1.32 -7.01 -25.42
CA HIS A 308 1.07 -7.90 -26.58
C HIS A 308 -0.30 -7.75 -27.19
#